data_cbdfdf697d6499d1e8655a888dd6baed
#
_entry.id   cbdfdf697d6499d1e8655a888dd6baed
#
_cell.length_a   1.000
_cell.length_b   1.000
_cell.length_c   1.000
_cell.angle_alpha   90.00
_cell.angle_beta   90.00
_cell.angle_gamma   90.00
#
_symmetry.space_group_name_H-M   'P 1'
#
loop_
_entity.id
_entity.type
_entity.pdbx_description
1 polymer ?
#
loop_
_entity_poly.entity_id
_entity_poly.type
_entity_poly.pdbx_seq_one_letter_code
_entity_poly.pdbx_strand_id
1 'polypeptide(L)'
;MLFRSGEKYGKNVRVVSIGDYSVELCGGTHVANTAEIGMFKIVKEEGIGSGTRRILAVTSREAYLAYREEEDALKAIAATLKAPQLKEVPNKVASLQEQLHALQKENAALKEKAAAAAAGDVFKDVKEANGVRYIASQVEVSDAGALRTFADQWKQADYSDVLVLAAHIGEKVNVLVASKSKDVHAGNVIKVLAPIVSGRGGGKPDMAMAGGSDANGIQDLLSAVAEQL
;
A
#
# COMPACT_ATOMS: atom_id res chain seq x y z
N MET A 1 49.23 3.31 21.31
CA MET A 1 48.51 4.54 21.63
C MET A 1 48.21 5.27 20.36
N LEU A 2 46.94 5.32 19.97
CA LEU A 2 46.49 5.97 18.73
C LEU A 2 45.96 7.36 19.07
N PHE A 3 46.72 8.40 18.78
CA PHE A 3 46.28 9.78 18.93
C PHE A 3 45.35 10.15 17.79
N ARG A 4 44.08 10.31 18.07
CA ARG A 4 43.05 10.68 17.05
C ARG A 4 42.40 12.04 17.34
N SER A 5 43.03 12.94 18.05
CA SER A 5 42.52 14.31 18.13
C SER A 5 43.30 15.19 17.17
N GLY A 6 42.61 15.93 16.29
CA GLY A 6 43.20 16.97 15.45
C GLY A 6 43.66 18.21 16.25
N GLU A 7 43.78 18.10 17.55
CA GLU A 7 44.16 19.17 18.46
C GLU A 7 45.68 19.37 18.48
N LYS A 8 46.10 20.62 18.44
CA LYS A 8 47.51 21.00 18.63
C LYS A 8 47.81 21.09 20.11
N TYR A 9 48.55 20.11 20.60
CA TYR A 9 48.96 20.09 22.01
C TYR A 9 50.15 21.01 22.27
N GLY A 10 50.17 21.68 23.41
CA GLY A 10 51.30 22.45 23.91
C GLY A 10 52.42 21.55 24.44
N LYS A 11 53.50 22.19 24.98
CA LYS A 11 54.64 21.46 25.61
C LYS A 11 54.21 20.60 26.81
N ASN A 12 53.18 21.00 27.55
CA ASN A 12 52.61 20.27 28.68
C ASN A 12 51.21 19.82 28.27
N VAL A 13 50.96 18.52 28.32
CA VAL A 13 49.67 17.91 27.94
C VAL A 13 49.10 17.17 29.13
N ARG A 14 47.81 17.40 29.39
CA ARG A 14 47.08 16.69 30.44
C ARG A 14 46.81 15.25 29.98
N VAL A 15 47.16 14.31 30.89
CA VAL A 15 46.81 12.89 30.70
C VAL A 15 45.63 12.58 31.63
N VAL A 16 44.58 12.00 31.09
CA VAL A 16 43.42 11.52 31.83
C VAL A 16 43.44 10.01 31.83
N SER A 17 43.48 9.41 33.02
CA SER A 17 43.52 7.97 33.22
C SER A 17 42.23 7.50 33.89
N ILE A 18 41.61 6.44 33.39
CA ILE A 18 40.48 5.75 34.00
C ILE A 18 40.95 4.33 34.33
N GLY A 19 41.54 4.19 35.54
CA GLY A 19 42.26 2.97 35.91
C GLY A 19 43.29 2.59 34.85
N ASP A 20 43.48 1.31 34.63
CA ASP A 20 44.31 0.76 33.57
C ASP A 20 43.55 0.58 32.24
N TYR A 21 42.26 0.92 32.24
CA TYR A 21 41.32 0.67 31.12
C TYR A 21 41.50 1.70 30.01
N SER A 22 41.61 3.00 30.32
CA SER A 22 41.78 4.06 29.32
C SER A 22 42.76 5.11 29.80
N VAL A 23 43.67 5.48 28.92
CA VAL A 23 44.67 6.54 29.17
C VAL A 23 44.73 7.42 27.93
N GLU A 24 44.22 8.66 28.03
CA GLU A 24 44.06 9.56 26.91
C GLU A 24 44.63 10.95 27.19
N LEU A 25 45.14 11.61 26.14
CA LEU A 25 45.48 13.01 26.20
C LEU A 25 44.22 13.85 26.00
N CYS A 26 43.87 14.71 26.94
CA CYS A 26 42.74 15.59 26.83
C CYS A 26 42.89 16.89 27.58
N GLY A 27 42.77 18.02 26.86
CA GLY A 27 42.83 19.37 27.40
C GLY A 27 41.49 19.88 27.94
N GLY A 28 40.39 19.11 27.79
CA GLY A 28 39.06 19.50 28.23
C GLY A 28 38.84 19.42 29.73
N THR A 29 37.65 19.79 30.19
CA THR A 29 37.21 19.62 31.58
C THR A 29 36.73 18.20 31.84
N HIS A 30 37.05 17.66 32.99
CA HIS A 30 36.71 16.32 33.41
C HIS A 30 36.10 16.29 34.80
N VAL A 31 35.18 15.37 35.04
CA VAL A 31 34.72 15.01 36.38
C VAL A 31 35.84 14.26 37.12
N ALA A 32 35.85 14.30 38.43
CA ALA A 32 36.84 13.60 39.26
C ALA A 32 36.55 12.09 39.34
N ASN A 33 35.27 11.69 39.22
CA ASN A 33 34.86 10.32 39.33
C ASN A 33 33.76 10.04 38.29
N THR A 34 33.79 8.89 37.60
CA THR A 34 32.79 8.49 36.62
C THR A 34 31.38 8.38 37.20
N ALA A 35 31.25 8.15 38.51
CA ALA A 35 29.95 8.16 39.18
C ALA A 35 29.24 9.52 39.13
N GLU A 36 29.98 10.62 38.99
CA GLU A 36 29.41 11.98 38.82
C GLU A 36 28.69 12.16 37.49
N ILE A 37 28.98 11.33 36.48
CA ILE A 37 28.29 11.31 35.19
C ILE A 37 26.84 10.83 35.38
N GLY A 38 26.57 9.97 36.35
CA GLY A 38 25.25 9.41 36.62
C GLY A 38 24.77 8.47 35.50
N MET A 39 23.51 8.59 35.16
CA MET A 39 22.94 7.81 34.07
C MET A 39 23.58 8.17 32.72
N PHE A 40 23.74 7.17 31.88
CA PHE A 40 24.28 7.33 30.53
C PHE A 40 23.37 6.64 29.55
N LYS A 41 23.09 7.28 28.39
CA LYS A 41 22.30 6.73 27.33
C LYS A 41 22.84 7.12 25.95
N ILE A 42 23.09 6.16 25.10
CA ILE A 42 23.33 6.40 23.67
C ILE A 42 21.96 6.66 23.02
N VAL A 43 21.79 7.84 22.42
CA VAL A 43 20.55 8.25 21.77
C VAL A 43 20.61 8.10 20.25
N LYS A 44 21.82 8.09 19.68
CA LYS A 44 22.00 7.93 18.24
C LYS A 44 23.37 7.36 17.89
N GLU A 45 23.42 6.51 16.90
CA GLU A 45 24.63 6.03 16.25
C GLU A 45 24.44 6.11 14.74
N GLU A 46 25.34 6.75 14.02
CA GLU A 46 25.27 6.96 12.58
C GLU A 46 26.64 6.88 11.91
N GLY A 47 26.69 6.37 10.68
CA GLY A 47 27.86 6.47 9.81
C GLY A 47 27.92 7.86 9.17
N ILE A 48 29.07 8.57 9.31
CA ILE A 48 29.26 9.92 8.76
C ILE A 48 30.31 9.97 7.65
N GLY A 49 30.80 8.83 7.21
CA GLY A 49 31.80 8.69 6.16
C GLY A 49 32.39 7.29 6.16
N SER A 50 33.31 7.03 5.21
CA SER A 50 33.96 5.72 5.14
C SER A 50 34.75 5.39 6.40
N GLY A 51 34.28 4.41 7.15
CA GLY A 51 34.91 3.93 8.38
C GLY A 51 34.76 4.85 9.60
N THR A 52 33.97 5.95 9.52
CA THR A 52 33.74 6.88 10.63
C THR A 52 32.30 6.77 11.14
N ARG A 53 32.15 6.58 12.45
CA ARG A 53 30.85 6.53 13.11
C ARG A 53 30.74 7.69 14.10
N ARG A 54 29.55 8.29 14.16
CA ARG A 54 29.19 9.29 15.18
C ARG A 54 28.28 8.65 16.21
N ILE A 55 28.63 8.76 17.47
CA ILE A 55 27.79 8.37 18.59
C ILE A 55 27.34 9.64 19.31
N LEU A 56 26.03 9.77 19.49
CA LEU A 56 25.44 10.81 20.33
C LEU A 56 24.94 10.16 21.61
N ALA A 57 25.42 10.65 22.74
CA ALA A 57 25.01 10.16 24.06
C ALA A 57 24.62 11.33 24.97
N VAL A 58 23.75 11.06 25.89
CA VAL A 58 23.32 11.98 26.96
C VAL A 58 23.59 11.37 28.31
N THR A 59 23.83 12.23 29.32
CA THR A 59 24.17 11.78 30.67
C THR A 59 23.28 12.46 31.71
N SER A 60 23.36 11.98 32.97
CA SER A 60 22.69 12.56 34.11
C SER A 60 21.19 12.80 33.89
N ARG A 61 20.73 14.01 34.14
CA ARG A 61 19.31 14.42 34.01
C ARG A 61 18.76 14.18 32.59
N GLU A 62 19.55 14.51 31.58
CA GLU A 62 19.10 14.37 30.19
C GLU A 62 18.94 12.89 29.80
N ALA A 63 19.77 11.99 30.30
CA ALA A 63 19.59 10.55 30.12
C ALA A 63 18.30 10.05 30.80
N TYR A 64 18.02 10.54 32.02
CA TYR A 64 16.77 10.22 32.71
C TYR A 64 15.54 10.71 31.92
N LEU A 65 15.57 11.94 31.44
CA LEU A 65 14.47 12.48 30.65
C LEU A 65 14.23 11.66 29.36
N ALA A 66 15.31 11.28 28.66
CA ALA A 66 15.21 10.45 27.47
C ALA A 66 14.62 9.06 27.74
N TYR A 67 14.94 8.43 28.87
CA TYR A 67 14.30 7.17 29.28
C TYR A 67 12.82 7.37 29.65
N ARG A 68 12.48 8.48 30.31
CA ARG A 68 11.09 8.81 30.66
C ARG A 68 10.23 9.02 29.42
N GLU A 69 10.75 9.71 28.43
CA GLU A 69 10.04 9.93 27.15
C GLU A 69 9.72 8.61 26.44
N GLU A 70 10.70 7.69 26.38
CA GLU A 70 10.47 6.36 25.81
C GLU A 70 9.46 5.53 26.62
N GLU A 71 9.53 5.59 27.96
CA GLU A 71 8.57 4.91 28.82
C GLU A 71 7.16 5.46 28.61
N ASP A 72 7.01 6.77 28.57
CA ASP A 72 5.71 7.42 28.39
C ASP A 72 5.12 7.13 26.99
N ALA A 73 5.96 7.07 25.95
CA ALA A 73 5.53 6.62 24.62
C ALA A 73 5.04 5.17 24.62
N LEU A 74 5.77 4.27 25.30
CA LEU A 74 5.34 2.87 25.44
C LEU A 74 4.02 2.74 26.24
N LYS A 75 3.83 3.55 27.28
CA LYS A 75 2.57 3.58 28.04
C LYS A 75 1.40 4.05 27.17
N ALA A 76 1.61 5.06 26.34
CA ALA A 76 0.60 5.54 25.40
C ALA A 76 0.20 4.46 24.38
N ILE A 77 1.19 3.73 23.83
CA ILE A 77 0.94 2.59 22.94
C ILE A 77 0.17 1.49 23.68
N ALA A 78 0.58 1.13 24.92
CA ALA A 78 -0.07 0.12 25.72
C ALA A 78 -1.54 0.49 26.01
N ALA A 79 -1.82 1.76 26.30
CA ALA A 79 -3.19 2.27 26.51
C ALA A 79 -4.04 2.12 25.23
N THR A 80 -3.50 2.50 24.08
CA THR A 80 -4.18 2.36 22.77
C THR A 80 -4.51 0.90 22.47
N LEU A 81 -3.58 -0.01 22.75
CA LEU A 81 -3.73 -1.45 22.54
C LEU A 81 -4.54 -2.15 23.63
N LYS A 82 -4.96 -1.42 24.68
CA LYS A 82 -5.56 -1.99 25.88
C LYS A 82 -4.72 -3.14 26.45
N ALA A 83 -3.39 -2.97 26.42
CA ALA A 83 -2.46 -3.94 27.01
C ALA A 83 -2.37 -3.68 28.52
N PRO A 84 -2.61 -4.67 29.39
CA PRO A 84 -2.61 -4.48 30.85
C PRO A 84 -1.19 -4.23 31.40
N GLN A 85 -0.14 -4.63 30.67
CA GLN A 85 1.26 -4.44 31.02
C GLN A 85 2.09 -4.12 29.80
N LEU A 86 3.14 -3.30 29.96
CA LEU A 86 4.04 -2.91 28.87
C LEU A 86 4.70 -4.11 28.17
N LYS A 87 5.04 -5.15 28.91
CA LYS A 87 5.64 -6.38 28.35
C LYS A 87 4.72 -7.13 27.38
N GLU A 88 3.42 -6.86 27.39
CA GLU A 88 2.44 -7.48 26.49
C GLU A 88 2.23 -6.71 25.19
N VAL A 89 2.77 -5.48 25.10
CA VAL A 89 2.66 -4.65 23.89
C VAL A 89 3.15 -5.37 22.63
N PRO A 90 4.34 -6.02 22.61
CA PRO A 90 4.80 -6.74 21.43
C PRO A 90 3.83 -7.86 21.00
N ASN A 91 3.30 -8.63 21.93
CA ASN A 91 2.35 -9.70 21.64
C ASN A 91 1.01 -9.15 21.08
N LYS A 92 0.54 -8.02 21.62
CA LYS A 92 -0.65 -7.34 21.10
C LYS A 92 -0.45 -6.82 19.69
N VAL A 93 0.71 -6.25 19.39
CA VAL A 93 1.05 -5.80 18.02
C VAL A 93 1.10 -6.98 17.06
N ALA A 94 1.77 -8.07 17.42
CA ALA A 94 1.83 -9.28 16.61
C ALA A 94 0.43 -9.84 16.31
N SER A 95 -0.42 -9.95 17.34
CA SER A 95 -1.81 -10.42 17.19
C SER A 95 -2.62 -9.51 16.25
N LEU A 96 -2.46 -8.17 16.33
CA LEU A 96 -3.15 -7.25 15.44
C LEU A 96 -2.67 -7.39 13.98
N GLN A 97 -1.38 -7.64 13.75
CA GLN A 97 -0.85 -7.89 12.41
C GLN A 97 -1.44 -9.18 11.82
N GLU A 98 -1.54 -10.24 12.60
CA GLU A 98 -2.17 -11.50 12.19
C GLU A 98 -3.65 -11.31 11.85
N GLN A 99 -4.40 -10.60 12.71
CA GLN A 99 -5.82 -10.29 12.48
C GLN A 99 -6.01 -9.45 11.22
N LEU A 100 -5.17 -8.43 11.01
CA LEU A 100 -5.20 -7.62 9.80
C LEU A 100 -5.00 -8.45 8.55
N HIS A 101 -4.00 -9.33 8.55
CA HIS A 101 -3.72 -10.22 7.42
C HIS A 101 -4.88 -11.20 7.16
N ALA A 102 -5.46 -11.78 8.21
CA ALA A 102 -6.62 -12.66 8.11
C ALA A 102 -7.84 -11.94 7.52
N LEU A 103 -8.15 -10.74 8.02
CA LEU A 103 -9.25 -9.92 7.53
C LEU A 103 -9.05 -9.46 6.08
N GLN A 104 -7.82 -9.13 5.68
CA GLN A 104 -7.51 -8.81 4.28
C GLN A 104 -7.77 -9.99 3.35
N LYS A 105 -7.37 -11.22 3.76
CA LYS A 105 -7.61 -12.45 3.01
C LYS A 105 -9.11 -12.77 2.92
N GLU A 106 -9.84 -12.66 4.02
CA GLU A 106 -11.28 -12.87 4.05
C GLU A 106 -12.02 -11.85 3.17
N ASN A 107 -11.64 -10.58 3.24
CA ASN A 107 -12.23 -9.53 2.41
C ASN A 107 -12.00 -9.79 0.91
N ALA A 108 -10.80 -10.24 0.52
CA ALA A 108 -10.51 -10.62 -0.85
C ALA A 108 -11.40 -11.80 -1.30
N ALA A 109 -11.53 -12.84 -0.47
CA ALA A 109 -12.37 -14.00 -0.78
C ALA A 109 -13.87 -13.66 -0.86
N LEU A 110 -14.34 -12.76 0.01
CA LEU A 110 -15.74 -12.29 -0.02
C LEU A 110 -16.01 -11.45 -1.27
N LYS A 111 -15.09 -10.58 -1.67
CA LYS A 111 -15.19 -9.82 -2.94
C LYS A 111 -15.22 -10.73 -4.15
N GLU A 112 -14.39 -11.77 -4.19
CA GLU A 112 -14.39 -12.76 -5.27
C GLU A 112 -15.71 -13.54 -5.34
N LYS A 113 -16.23 -13.98 -4.20
CA LYS A 113 -17.55 -14.66 -4.14
C LYS A 113 -18.69 -13.74 -4.57
N ALA A 114 -18.68 -12.48 -4.13
CA ALA A 114 -19.69 -11.50 -4.56
C ALA A 114 -19.64 -11.25 -6.07
N ALA A 115 -18.44 -11.09 -6.63
CA ALA A 115 -18.25 -10.94 -8.07
C ALA A 115 -18.73 -12.18 -8.85
N ALA A 116 -18.42 -13.39 -8.38
CA ALA A 116 -18.86 -14.63 -8.99
C ALA A 116 -20.38 -14.80 -8.96
N ALA A 117 -21.04 -14.44 -7.85
CA ALA A 117 -22.50 -14.48 -7.75
C ALA A 117 -23.17 -13.47 -8.70
N ALA A 118 -22.66 -12.24 -8.76
CA ALA A 118 -23.15 -11.22 -9.68
C ALA A 118 -22.95 -11.63 -11.15
N ALA A 119 -21.84 -12.29 -11.49
CA ALA A 119 -21.58 -12.78 -12.82
C ALA A 119 -22.63 -13.80 -13.30
N GLY A 120 -23.05 -14.71 -12.42
CA GLY A 120 -24.04 -15.74 -12.76
C GLY A 120 -25.38 -15.20 -13.24
N ASP A 121 -25.80 -14.05 -12.74
CA ASP A 121 -27.05 -13.40 -13.16
C ASP A 121 -26.86 -12.54 -14.43
N VAL A 122 -25.72 -11.87 -14.54
CA VAL A 122 -25.37 -11.05 -15.71
C VAL A 122 -25.31 -11.90 -17.00
N PHE A 123 -24.77 -13.11 -16.92
CA PHE A 123 -24.59 -13.97 -18.09
C PHE A 123 -25.87 -14.65 -18.60
N LYS A 124 -26.99 -14.50 -17.87
CA LYS A 124 -28.32 -15.03 -18.32
C LYS A 124 -29.02 -14.12 -19.32
N ASP A 125 -28.70 -12.81 -19.34
CA ASP A 125 -29.37 -11.85 -20.23
C ASP A 125 -28.67 -11.78 -21.60
N VAL A 126 -28.78 -12.87 -22.36
CA VAL A 126 -28.23 -12.96 -23.71
C VAL A 126 -29.23 -12.36 -24.69
N LYS A 127 -28.75 -11.41 -25.49
CA LYS A 127 -29.48 -10.75 -26.59
C LYS A 127 -28.86 -11.12 -27.93
N GLU A 128 -29.57 -10.85 -29.01
CA GLU A 128 -29.07 -11.09 -30.36
C GLU A 128 -29.29 -9.84 -31.23
N ALA A 129 -28.26 -9.48 -31.98
CA ALA A 129 -28.33 -8.43 -33.00
C ALA A 129 -27.41 -8.81 -34.18
N ASN A 130 -27.93 -8.64 -35.40
CA ASN A 130 -27.21 -8.93 -36.66
C ASN A 130 -26.55 -10.33 -36.71
N GLY A 131 -27.16 -11.33 -36.03
CA GLY A 131 -26.65 -12.71 -35.98
C GLY A 131 -25.51 -12.90 -34.93
N VAL A 132 -25.25 -11.92 -34.10
CA VAL A 132 -24.26 -11.96 -33.00
C VAL A 132 -24.98 -12.03 -31.66
N ARG A 133 -24.69 -13.06 -30.87
CA ARG A 133 -25.19 -13.16 -29.48
C ARG A 133 -24.35 -12.25 -28.60
N TYR A 134 -24.97 -11.40 -27.82
CA TYR A 134 -24.27 -10.48 -26.94
C TYR A 134 -24.94 -10.35 -25.58
N ILE A 135 -24.12 -9.95 -24.58
CA ILE A 135 -24.55 -9.54 -23.25
C ILE A 135 -24.14 -8.10 -23.07
N ALA A 136 -25.10 -7.24 -22.72
CA ALA A 136 -24.84 -5.83 -22.37
C ALA A 136 -25.52 -5.53 -21.03
N SER A 137 -24.71 -5.32 -19.97
CA SER A 137 -25.24 -5.18 -18.62
C SER A 137 -24.43 -4.19 -17.79
N GLN A 138 -25.14 -3.52 -16.89
CA GLN A 138 -24.52 -2.76 -15.82
C GLN A 138 -24.21 -3.70 -14.66
N VAL A 139 -23.01 -3.59 -14.08
CA VAL A 139 -22.57 -4.40 -12.94
C VAL A 139 -22.08 -3.51 -11.81
N GLU A 140 -22.32 -3.96 -10.58
CA GLU A 140 -21.77 -3.33 -9.39
C GLU A 140 -20.46 -4.01 -9.02
N VAL A 141 -19.35 -3.29 -9.12
CA VAL A 141 -18.01 -3.78 -8.80
C VAL A 141 -17.23 -2.74 -8.01
N SER A 142 -16.29 -3.21 -7.20
CA SER A 142 -15.47 -2.34 -6.35
C SER A 142 -14.31 -1.65 -7.09
N ASP A 143 -13.86 -2.23 -8.19
CA ASP A 143 -12.74 -1.73 -8.98
C ASP A 143 -12.80 -2.22 -10.43
N ALA A 144 -12.01 -1.58 -11.31
CA ALA A 144 -11.94 -1.93 -12.73
C ALA A 144 -11.32 -3.32 -13.00
N GLY A 145 -10.58 -3.88 -12.05
CA GLY A 145 -10.01 -5.22 -12.13
C GLY A 145 -11.09 -6.29 -12.09
N ALA A 146 -12.15 -6.07 -11.31
CA ALA A 146 -13.29 -6.97 -11.22
C ALA A 146 -13.99 -7.13 -12.58
N LEU A 147 -14.09 -6.09 -13.41
CA LEU A 147 -14.62 -6.22 -14.78
C LEU A 147 -13.82 -7.21 -15.65
N ARG A 148 -12.50 -7.25 -15.48
CA ARG A 148 -11.65 -8.22 -16.18
C ARG A 148 -11.93 -9.65 -15.72
N THR A 149 -12.14 -9.84 -14.41
CA THR A 149 -12.51 -11.15 -13.84
C THR A 149 -13.82 -11.65 -14.45
N PHE A 150 -14.82 -10.77 -14.63
CA PHE A 150 -16.04 -11.12 -15.35
C PHE A 150 -15.75 -11.56 -16.80
N ALA A 151 -14.92 -10.82 -17.52
CA ALA A 151 -14.55 -11.17 -18.89
C ALA A 151 -13.82 -12.51 -18.99
N ASP A 152 -12.94 -12.82 -18.04
CA ASP A 152 -12.20 -14.08 -17.98
C ASP A 152 -13.15 -15.26 -17.69
N GLN A 153 -14.12 -15.11 -16.79
CA GLN A 153 -15.17 -16.11 -16.54
C GLN A 153 -16.05 -16.31 -17.76
N TRP A 154 -16.48 -15.22 -18.41
CA TRP A 154 -17.26 -15.29 -19.64
C TRP A 154 -16.49 -15.98 -20.77
N LYS A 155 -15.18 -15.76 -20.90
CA LYS A 155 -14.34 -16.41 -21.92
C LYS A 155 -14.31 -17.95 -21.77
N GLN A 156 -14.41 -18.45 -20.52
CA GLN A 156 -14.36 -19.90 -20.23
C GLN A 156 -15.64 -20.65 -20.54
N ALA A 157 -16.74 -19.95 -20.76
CA ALA A 157 -18.05 -20.55 -21.05
C ALA A 157 -18.61 -20.01 -22.35
N ASP A 158 -19.58 -20.72 -22.93
CA ASP A 158 -20.23 -20.35 -24.21
C ASP A 158 -21.56 -19.65 -23.95
N TYR A 159 -21.49 -18.46 -23.29
CA TYR A 159 -22.72 -17.67 -23.07
C TYR A 159 -23.12 -16.84 -24.28
N SER A 160 -22.18 -16.12 -24.87
CA SER A 160 -22.40 -15.21 -26.00
C SER A 160 -21.09 -14.96 -26.75
N ASP A 161 -21.19 -14.31 -27.92
CA ASP A 161 -20.05 -13.99 -28.77
C ASP A 161 -19.39 -12.66 -28.39
N VAL A 162 -20.17 -11.75 -27.78
CA VAL A 162 -19.72 -10.44 -27.32
C VAL A 162 -20.25 -10.18 -25.91
N LEU A 163 -19.39 -9.56 -25.06
CA LEU A 163 -19.70 -9.10 -23.71
C LEU A 163 -19.41 -7.61 -23.60
N VAL A 164 -20.39 -6.83 -23.15
CA VAL A 164 -20.24 -5.43 -22.82
C VAL A 164 -20.67 -5.22 -21.37
N LEU A 165 -19.78 -4.76 -20.53
CA LEU A 165 -20.05 -4.46 -19.14
C LEU A 165 -19.75 -2.99 -18.85
N ALA A 166 -20.67 -2.32 -18.15
CA ALA A 166 -20.46 -0.99 -17.63
C ALA A 166 -20.57 -0.98 -16.10
N ALA A 167 -19.70 -0.26 -15.42
CA ALA A 167 -19.72 -0.12 -13.96
C ALA A 167 -19.46 1.31 -13.54
N HIS A 168 -20.21 1.79 -12.55
CA HIS A 168 -19.96 3.07 -11.88
C HIS A 168 -19.12 2.80 -10.62
N ILE A 169 -17.89 3.33 -10.59
CA ILE A 169 -16.93 3.09 -9.51
C ILE A 169 -16.47 4.45 -8.96
N GLY A 170 -16.96 4.83 -7.79
CA GLY A 170 -16.73 6.17 -7.23
C GLY A 170 -17.35 7.24 -8.14
N GLU A 171 -16.53 8.14 -8.69
CA GLU A 171 -16.95 9.18 -9.62
C GLU A 171 -16.69 8.83 -11.10
N LYS A 172 -16.31 7.61 -11.39
CA LYS A 172 -15.91 7.19 -12.74
C LYS A 172 -16.77 6.05 -13.25
N VAL A 173 -17.02 6.08 -14.54
CA VAL A 173 -17.60 4.97 -15.28
C VAL A 173 -16.48 4.16 -15.92
N ASN A 174 -16.54 2.84 -15.76
CA ASN A 174 -15.64 1.92 -16.44
C ASN A 174 -16.45 1.02 -17.34
N VAL A 175 -16.01 0.89 -18.57
CA VAL A 175 -16.65 0.07 -19.59
C VAL A 175 -15.66 -0.98 -20.08
N LEU A 176 -16.11 -2.21 -20.21
CA LEU A 176 -15.34 -3.31 -20.77
C LEU A 176 -16.13 -3.91 -21.95
N VAL A 177 -15.45 -4.12 -23.06
CA VAL A 177 -15.94 -4.90 -24.21
C VAL A 177 -15.01 -6.08 -24.42
N ALA A 178 -15.56 -7.28 -24.49
CA ALA A 178 -14.84 -8.49 -24.87
C ALA A 178 -15.54 -9.20 -26.03
N SER A 179 -14.77 -9.74 -26.96
CA SER A 179 -15.30 -10.44 -28.16
C SER A 179 -14.59 -11.77 -28.37
N LYS A 180 -15.35 -12.80 -28.69
CA LYS A 180 -14.88 -14.09 -29.22
C LYS A 180 -15.10 -14.17 -30.73
N SER A 181 -15.93 -13.29 -31.30
CA SER A 181 -16.19 -13.20 -32.74
C SER A 181 -14.97 -12.62 -33.46
N LYS A 182 -14.70 -13.12 -34.66
CA LYS A 182 -13.68 -12.54 -35.56
C LYS A 182 -14.22 -11.31 -36.29
N ASP A 183 -15.51 -11.16 -36.38
CA ASP A 183 -16.19 -10.10 -37.13
C ASP A 183 -16.39 -8.85 -36.24
N VAL A 184 -16.39 -9.01 -34.91
CA VAL A 184 -16.59 -7.91 -33.95
C VAL A 184 -15.29 -7.60 -33.24
N HIS A 185 -14.73 -6.40 -33.50
CA HIS A 185 -13.49 -5.94 -32.92
C HIS A 185 -13.77 -5.10 -31.67
N ALA A 186 -13.51 -5.63 -30.46
CA ALA A 186 -13.79 -4.97 -29.17
C ALA A 186 -13.22 -3.55 -29.09
N GLY A 187 -12.01 -3.31 -29.62
CA GLY A 187 -11.39 -2.01 -29.66
C GLY A 187 -12.10 -0.99 -30.56
N ASN A 188 -12.85 -1.42 -31.57
CA ASN A 188 -13.65 -0.53 -32.38
C ASN A 188 -14.98 -0.20 -31.71
N VAL A 189 -15.66 -1.23 -31.20
CA VAL A 189 -16.91 -1.08 -30.45
C VAL A 189 -16.72 -0.09 -29.27
N ILE A 190 -15.66 -0.25 -28.47
CA ILE A 190 -15.45 0.63 -27.32
C ILE A 190 -15.15 2.08 -27.70
N LYS A 191 -14.53 2.34 -28.87
CA LYS A 191 -14.28 3.70 -29.36
C LYS A 191 -15.56 4.46 -29.68
N VAL A 192 -16.60 3.74 -30.12
CA VAL A 192 -17.91 4.31 -30.41
C VAL A 192 -18.72 4.49 -29.13
N LEU A 193 -18.65 3.53 -28.21
CA LEU A 193 -19.42 3.56 -26.97
C LEU A 193 -18.86 4.51 -25.91
N ALA A 194 -17.53 4.66 -25.81
CA ALA A 194 -16.91 5.46 -24.77
C ALA A 194 -17.33 6.94 -24.73
N PRO A 195 -17.52 7.64 -25.86
CA PRO A 195 -17.99 9.03 -25.84
C PRO A 195 -19.37 9.22 -25.17
N ILE A 196 -20.25 8.20 -25.21
CA ILE A 196 -21.60 8.28 -24.60
C ILE A 196 -21.52 8.51 -23.09
N VAL A 197 -20.48 8.00 -22.43
CA VAL A 197 -20.23 8.21 -21.00
C VAL A 197 -19.16 9.28 -20.77
N SER A 198 -18.96 10.21 -21.72
CA SER A 198 -17.91 11.24 -21.67
C SER A 198 -16.52 10.64 -21.43
N GLY A 199 -16.25 9.50 -22.05
CA GLY A 199 -15.09 8.68 -21.82
C GLY A 199 -14.17 8.54 -23.02
N ARG A 200 -13.03 7.90 -22.78
CA ARG A 200 -12.07 7.48 -23.79
C ARG A 200 -11.53 6.10 -23.45
N GLY A 201 -11.26 5.31 -24.48
CA GLY A 201 -10.74 3.98 -24.28
C GLY A 201 -10.21 3.36 -25.57
N GLY A 202 -9.82 2.11 -25.47
CA GLY A 202 -9.31 1.32 -26.55
C GLY A 202 -8.80 -0.02 -26.05
N GLY A 203 -8.30 -0.83 -26.97
CA GLY A 203 -7.76 -2.14 -26.62
C GLY A 203 -7.52 -2.98 -27.83
N LYS A 204 -7.39 -4.28 -27.59
CA LYS A 204 -7.17 -5.31 -28.61
C LYS A 204 -8.51 -5.75 -29.23
N PRO A 205 -8.45 -6.55 -30.33
CA PRO A 205 -9.67 -7.11 -30.94
C PRO A 205 -10.54 -7.94 -29.99
N ASP A 206 -9.89 -8.68 -29.07
CA ASP A 206 -10.52 -9.60 -28.15
C ASP A 206 -10.99 -8.97 -26.84
N MET A 207 -10.41 -7.81 -26.45
CA MET A 207 -10.77 -7.09 -25.24
C MET A 207 -10.31 -5.63 -25.26
N ALA A 208 -11.22 -4.73 -24.89
CA ALA A 208 -10.96 -3.30 -24.78
C ALA A 208 -11.64 -2.71 -23.54
N MET A 209 -11.11 -1.63 -23.02
CA MET A 209 -11.65 -0.91 -21.86
C MET A 209 -11.67 0.59 -22.10
N ALA A 210 -12.66 1.25 -21.50
CA ALA A 210 -12.77 2.70 -21.48
C ALA A 210 -13.06 3.21 -20.06
N GLY A 211 -12.64 4.44 -19.80
CA GLY A 211 -13.01 5.19 -18.61
C GLY A 211 -13.80 6.43 -19.01
N GLY A 212 -14.90 6.72 -18.32
CA GLY A 212 -15.74 7.89 -18.50
C GLY A 212 -16.08 8.58 -17.18
N SER A 213 -16.80 9.69 -17.25
CA SER A 213 -17.22 10.47 -16.07
C SER A 213 -18.74 10.66 -15.98
N ASP A 214 -19.50 10.28 -17.00
CA ASP A 214 -20.96 10.43 -17.02
C ASP A 214 -21.65 9.11 -16.73
N ALA A 215 -22.11 8.94 -15.48
CA ALA A 215 -22.84 7.76 -15.05
C ALA A 215 -24.26 7.68 -15.63
N ASN A 216 -24.86 8.81 -16.00
CA ASN A 216 -26.22 8.83 -16.57
C ASN A 216 -26.23 8.25 -17.98
N GLY A 217 -25.12 8.33 -18.71
CA GLY A 217 -24.99 7.78 -20.06
C GLY A 217 -24.84 6.24 -20.11
N ILE A 218 -24.78 5.53 -18.97
CA ILE A 218 -24.59 4.07 -18.96
C ILE A 218 -25.73 3.33 -19.67
N GLN A 219 -26.98 3.72 -19.44
CA GLN A 219 -28.15 3.07 -20.06
C GLN A 219 -28.19 3.29 -21.60
N ASP A 220 -27.85 4.52 -22.02
CA ASP A 220 -27.75 4.87 -23.43
C ASP A 220 -26.61 4.10 -24.10
N LEU A 221 -25.46 3.96 -23.41
CA LEU A 221 -24.36 3.13 -23.88
C LEU A 221 -24.77 1.68 -24.09
N LEU A 222 -25.44 1.07 -23.09
CA LEU A 222 -25.86 -0.32 -23.16
C LEU A 222 -26.91 -0.56 -24.27
N SER A 223 -27.77 0.43 -24.53
CA SER A 223 -28.75 0.40 -25.59
C SER A 223 -28.11 0.51 -26.98
N ALA A 224 -27.04 1.33 -27.09
CA ALA A 224 -26.33 1.52 -28.37
C ALA A 224 -25.46 0.32 -28.78
N VAL A 225 -25.28 -0.68 -27.92
CA VAL A 225 -24.44 -1.87 -28.22
C VAL A 225 -24.96 -2.61 -29.45
N ALA A 226 -26.27 -2.80 -29.56
CA ALA A 226 -26.88 -3.54 -30.66
C ALA A 226 -26.60 -2.96 -32.06
N GLU A 227 -26.42 -1.63 -32.13
CA GLU A 227 -26.13 -0.92 -33.39
C GLU A 227 -24.67 -1.04 -33.83
N GLN A 228 -23.80 -1.53 -32.93
CA GLN A 228 -22.34 -1.62 -33.13
C GLN A 228 -21.88 -3.08 -33.39
N LEU A 229 -22.80 -4.02 -33.42
CA LEU A 229 -22.61 -5.44 -33.72
C LEU A 229 -23.19 -5.79 -35.11
#